data_74fa8b0a7b793a857577854ef586d6ad
#
_entry.id   74fa8b0a7b793a857577854ef586d6ad
#
_cell.length_a   1.000
_cell.length_b   1.000
_cell.length_c   1.000
_cell.angle_alpha   90.00
_cell.angle_beta   90.00
_cell.angle_gamma   90.00
#
_symmetry.space_group_name_H-M   'P 1'
#
loop_
_entity.id
_entity.type
_entity.pdbx_description
1 polymer ?
#
loop_
_entity_poly.entity_id
_entity_poly.type
_entity_poly.pdbx_seq_one_letter_code
_entity_poly.pdbx_strand_id
1 'polypeptide(L)'
;MFVQVALVLFVLFILYIGFEWRGKKMIYIEGQGVFITGCDTGFGYEVVKRLDKLGFTAFAGCLNPDGEGAEALRASCSENVHIVKLDVTNADDIRQARAYVEKVHGETGCGLWGIVNNAGIDLYGDVELLTMDLYRQVADVNLFGMINVTKMFLPLIRKSKGRVVNVTSVKGRIYFPCISACGVTKHGIETFSDCLRVEMARFGVKVSLVEPGSFSTCTAIVKGDNYKRLLRARDSMWEAADPEVKETYGRDYFFAQYERLSHLTSSYPNCDPVSDVIEDALANENPAARYLVAGGSGFYDDCILARIINFVPTCVMDFLSSRWALKGLPKMKSLQLKGK
;
A
#
# COMPACT_ATOMS: atom_id res chain seq x y z
N MET A 1 -21.31 10.79 36.37
CA MET A 1 -21.15 10.70 34.91
C MET A 1 -19.67 10.83 34.47
N PHE A 2 -18.96 11.94 34.75
CA PHE A 2 -17.53 12.09 34.35
C PHE A 2 -16.62 11.02 34.93
N VAL A 3 -16.71 10.67 36.19
CA VAL A 3 -15.88 9.65 36.84
C VAL A 3 -16.11 8.25 36.25
N GLN A 4 -17.38 7.94 35.94
CA GLN A 4 -17.72 6.65 35.30
C GLN A 4 -17.17 6.53 33.89
N VAL A 5 -17.25 7.61 33.10
CA VAL A 5 -16.65 7.66 31.75
C VAL A 5 -15.11 7.55 31.84
N ALA A 6 -14.46 8.26 32.76
CA ALA A 6 -13.02 8.17 32.97
C ALA A 6 -12.59 6.75 33.38
N LEU A 7 -13.36 6.09 34.25
CA LEU A 7 -13.08 4.72 34.67
C LEU A 7 -13.21 3.72 33.52
N VAL A 8 -14.26 3.86 32.68
CA VAL A 8 -14.43 3.02 31.49
C VAL A 8 -13.28 3.21 30.52
N LEU A 9 -12.89 4.45 30.23
CA LEU A 9 -11.74 4.76 29.35
C LEU A 9 -10.43 4.21 29.92
N PHE A 10 -10.22 4.29 31.23
CA PHE A 10 -9.05 3.72 31.89
C PHE A 10 -9.03 2.20 31.82
N VAL A 11 -10.16 1.53 32.05
CA VAL A 11 -10.27 0.06 31.90
C VAL A 11 -10.02 -0.36 30.45
N LEU A 12 -10.60 0.35 29.47
CA LEU A 12 -10.34 0.07 28.04
C LEU A 12 -8.88 0.29 27.68
N PHE A 13 -8.22 1.30 28.26
CA PHE A 13 -6.79 1.55 28.07
C PHE A 13 -5.92 0.43 28.68
N ILE A 14 -6.23 -0.04 29.86
CA ILE A 14 -5.51 -1.19 30.49
C ILE A 14 -5.73 -2.47 29.68
N LEU A 15 -6.98 -2.73 29.22
CA LEU A 15 -7.27 -3.87 28.35
C LEU A 15 -6.51 -3.78 27.01
N TYR A 16 -6.42 -2.59 26.44
CA TYR A 16 -5.65 -2.32 25.23
C TYR A 16 -4.15 -2.59 25.43
N ILE A 17 -3.55 -2.05 26.52
CA ILE A 17 -2.16 -2.32 26.86
C ILE A 17 -1.94 -3.81 27.12
N GLY A 18 -2.81 -4.45 27.88
CA GLY A 18 -2.71 -5.89 28.15
C GLY A 18 -2.87 -6.76 26.91
N PHE A 19 -3.59 -6.29 25.89
CA PHE A 19 -3.72 -6.95 24.60
C PHE A 19 -2.46 -6.78 23.74
N GLU A 20 -1.84 -5.60 23.73
CA GLU A 20 -0.56 -5.35 23.03
C GLU A 20 0.64 -6.06 23.70
N TRP A 21 0.58 -6.27 25.02
CA TRP A 21 1.64 -6.97 25.79
C TRP A 21 1.56 -8.50 25.70
N ARG A 22 0.60 -9.07 24.97
CA ARG A 22 0.63 -10.50 24.66
C ARG A 22 1.86 -10.76 23.80
N GLY A 23 2.86 -11.44 24.40
CA GLY A 23 4.14 -11.74 23.75
C GLY A 23 3.92 -12.34 22.36
N LYS A 24 4.74 -11.94 21.42
CA LYS A 24 4.71 -12.44 20.04
C LYS A 24 4.96 -13.93 20.07
N LYS A 25 3.94 -14.72 19.79
CA LYS A 25 4.05 -16.16 19.63
C LYS A 25 4.06 -16.46 18.14
N MET A 26 5.20 -16.91 17.65
CA MET A 26 5.37 -17.24 16.24
C MET A 26 4.77 -18.62 15.94
N ILE A 27 4.17 -18.74 14.77
CA ILE A 27 3.69 -20.02 14.24
C ILE A 27 4.85 -20.85 13.69
N TYR A 28 4.60 -22.14 13.40
CA TYR A 28 5.52 -22.95 12.61
C TYR A 28 5.50 -22.48 11.16
N ILE A 29 6.66 -22.11 10.62
CA ILE A 29 6.80 -21.41 9.33
C ILE A 29 7.24 -22.35 8.20
N GLU A 30 8.11 -23.34 8.51
CA GLU A 30 8.81 -24.12 7.50
C GLU A 30 7.88 -24.73 6.46
N GLY A 31 8.15 -24.42 5.18
CA GLY A 31 7.35 -24.92 4.05
C GLY A 31 5.99 -24.23 3.87
N GLN A 32 5.62 -23.24 4.67
CA GLN A 32 4.37 -22.50 4.48
C GLN A 32 4.45 -21.62 3.22
N GLY A 33 3.48 -21.77 2.32
CA GLY A 33 3.43 -21.01 1.07
C GLY A 33 2.84 -19.62 1.24
N VAL A 34 3.51 -18.58 0.72
CA VAL A 34 3.01 -17.20 0.68
C VAL A 34 3.08 -16.65 -0.73
N PHE A 35 1.98 -16.10 -1.24
CA PHE A 35 1.91 -15.42 -2.53
C PHE A 35 1.99 -13.91 -2.35
N ILE A 36 2.92 -13.24 -3.03
CA ILE A 36 3.18 -11.81 -2.90
C ILE A 36 3.02 -11.15 -4.26
N THR A 37 2.27 -10.03 -4.37
CA THR A 37 2.09 -9.29 -5.60
C THR A 37 3.02 -8.08 -5.68
N GLY A 38 3.53 -7.75 -6.90
CA GLY A 38 4.37 -6.57 -7.13
C GLY A 38 5.77 -6.73 -6.55
N CYS A 39 6.44 -7.83 -6.90
CA CYS A 39 7.77 -8.18 -6.39
C CYS A 39 8.93 -7.70 -7.26
N ASP A 40 8.64 -6.95 -8.33
CA ASP A 40 9.68 -6.40 -9.21
C ASP A 40 10.62 -5.42 -8.50
N THR A 41 10.11 -4.70 -7.48
CA THR A 41 10.87 -3.68 -6.74
C THR A 41 10.23 -3.39 -5.37
N GLY A 42 10.92 -2.61 -4.54
CA GLY A 42 10.35 -2.01 -3.31
C GLY A 42 9.95 -3.02 -2.24
N PHE A 43 8.81 -2.79 -1.60
CA PHE A 43 8.37 -3.63 -0.47
C PHE A 43 8.21 -5.10 -0.83
N GLY A 44 7.56 -5.40 -1.97
CA GLY A 44 7.35 -6.79 -2.39
C GLY A 44 8.67 -7.54 -2.60
N TYR A 45 9.64 -6.90 -3.25
CA TYR A 45 10.98 -7.45 -3.45
C TYR A 45 11.69 -7.78 -2.13
N GLU A 46 11.70 -6.84 -1.17
CA GLU A 46 12.37 -7.05 0.12
C GLU A 46 11.62 -8.07 1.01
N VAL A 47 10.29 -8.09 0.93
CA VAL A 47 9.47 -9.08 1.64
C VAL A 47 9.78 -10.50 1.15
N VAL A 48 9.91 -10.72 -0.17
CA VAL A 48 10.28 -12.05 -0.73
C VAL A 48 11.61 -12.52 -0.13
N LYS A 49 12.65 -11.70 -0.16
CA LYS A 49 13.96 -12.02 0.40
C LYS A 49 13.92 -12.35 1.90
N ARG A 50 13.06 -11.65 2.62
CA ARG A 50 12.89 -11.84 4.04
C ARG A 50 12.16 -13.14 4.36
N LEU A 51 11.08 -13.42 3.66
CA LEU A 51 10.31 -14.67 3.84
C LEU A 51 11.11 -15.91 3.46
N ASP A 52 11.94 -15.82 2.42
CA ASP A 52 12.88 -16.89 2.05
C ASP A 52 13.85 -17.23 3.19
N LYS A 53 14.48 -16.20 3.80
CA LYS A 53 15.38 -16.38 4.97
C LYS A 53 14.69 -16.99 6.18
N LEU A 54 13.39 -16.80 6.33
CA LEU A 54 12.57 -17.36 7.40
C LEU A 54 12.10 -18.79 7.12
N GLY A 55 12.32 -19.32 5.90
CA GLY A 55 11.94 -20.68 5.51
C GLY A 55 10.53 -20.80 4.91
N PHE A 56 9.90 -19.69 4.52
CA PHE A 56 8.67 -19.74 3.72
C PHE A 56 8.96 -20.17 2.27
N THR A 57 7.99 -20.82 1.64
CA THR A 57 7.93 -20.94 0.19
C THR A 57 7.28 -19.66 -0.36
N ALA A 58 8.04 -18.81 -1.04
CA ALA A 58 7.56 -17.52 -1.52
C ALA A 58 7.25 -17.56 -3.02
N PHE A 59 6.00 -17.25 -3.38
CA PHE A 59 5.57 -17.07 -4.77
C PHE A 59 5.58 -15.57 -5.10
N ALA A 60 6.61 -15.12 -5.79
CA ALA A 60 6.86 -13.73 -6.12
C ALA A 60 6.17 -13.34 -7.43
N GLY A 61 5.02 -12.71 -7.33
CA GLY A 61 4.28 -12.17 -8.48
C GLY A 61 4.96 -10.93 -9.05
N CYS A 62 5.57 -11.06 -10.23
CA CYS A 62 6.25 -9.99 -10.94
C CYS A 62 5.52 -9.62 -12.23
N LEU A 63 5.39 -8.32 -12.49
CA LEU A 63 4.85 -7.84 -13.76
C LEU A 63 5.79 -8.19 -14.93
N ASN A 64 7.09 -8.07 -14.69
CA ASN A 64 8.14 -8.48 -15.63
C ASN A 64 8.99 -9.61 -15.03
N PRO A 65 8.65 -10.89 -15.31
CA PRO A 65 9.38 -12.03 -14.74
C PRO A 65 10.82 -12.16 -15.27
N ASP A 66 11.18 -11.49 -16.36
CA ASP A 66 12.51 -11.46 -16.94
C ASP A 66 13.23 -10.11 -16.71
N GLY A 67 12.68 -9.28 -15.83
CA GLY A 67 13.25 -7.99 -15.47
C GLY A 67 14.31 -8.10 -14.37
N GLU A 68 15.09 -7.02 -14.21
CA GLU A 68 16.21 -6.93 -13.25
C GLU A 68 15.82 -7.38 -11.81
N GLY A 69 14.63 -7.01 -11.35
CA GLY A 69 14.17 -7.40 -10.00
C GLY A 69 13.94 -8.89 -9.86
N ALA A 70 13.31 -9.52 -10.86
CA ALA A 70 13.07 -10.96 -10.85
C ALA A 70 14.37 -11.75 -10.99
N GLU A 71 15.32 -11.29 -11.84
CA GLU A 71 16.65 -11.88 -11.97
C GLU A 71 17.44 -11.76 -10.66
N ALA A 72 17.39 -10.60 -10.00
CA ALA A 72 18.04 -10.39 -8.72
C ALA A 72 17.48 -11.28 -7.62
N LEU A 73 16.16 -11.55 -7.61
CA LEU A 73 15.54 -12.51 -6.69
C LEU A 73 16.05 -13.93 -6.97
N ARG A 74 16.09 -14.38 -8.24
CA ARG A 74 16.62 -15.71 -8.60
C ARG A 74 18.08 -15.89 -8.17
N ALA A 75 18.88 -14.82 -8.28
CA ALA A 75 20.30 -14.86 -7.94
C ALA A 75 20.58 -14.82 -6.44
N SER A 76 19.68 -14.25 -5.63
CA SER A 76 19.95 -13.96 -4.22
C SER A 76 19.12 -14.79 -3.23
N CYS A 77 18.10 -15.49 -3.70
CA CYS A 77 17.20 -16.29 -2.87
C CYS A 77 17.41 -17.79 -3.11
N SER A 78 16.85 -18.60 -2.22
CA SER A 78 16.87 -20.05 -2.32
C SER A 78 15.89 -20.59 -3.39
N GLU A 79 15.90 -21.90 -3.62
CA GLU A 79 14.94 -22.58 -4.50
C GLU A 79 13.47 -22.53 -4.00
N ASN A 80 13.26 -22.10 -2.76
CA ASN A 80 11.92 -21.87 -2.20
C ASN A 80 11.25 -20.60 -2.76
N VAL A 81 11.96 -19.80 -3.56
CA VAL A 81 11.40 -18.60 -4.20
C VAL A 81 11.03 -18.89 -5.64
N HIS A 82 9.74 -18.79 -5.94
CA HIS A 82 9.18 -19.01 -7.26
C HIS A 82 8.76 -17.69 -7.89
N ILE A 83 9.38 -17.32 -9.01
CA ILE A 83 8.96 -16.14 -9.78
C ILE A 83 7.74 -16.49 -10.62
N VAL A 84 6.66 -15.71 -10.46
CA VAL A 84 5.38 -15.93 -11.14
C VAL A 84 5.03 -14.67 -11.95
N LYS A 85 4.75 -14.83 -13.25
CA LYS A 85 4.22 -13.74 -14.07
C LYS A 85 2.88 -13.29 -13.51
N LEU A 86 2.73 -11.98 -13.22
CA LEU A 86 1.49 -11.45 -12.68
C LEU A 86 1.26 -9.97 -13.04
N ASP A 87 0.30 -9.74 -13.91
CA ASP A 87 -0.41 -8.47 -14.00
C ASP A 87 -1.72 -8.60 -13.22
N VAL A 88 -1.87 -7.86 -12.13
CA VAL A 88 -3.07 -7.93 -11.27
C VAL A 88 -4.34 -7.42 -11.96
N THR A 89 -4.21 -6.73 -13.09
CA THR A 89 -5.34 -6.29 -13.93
C THR A 89 -5.77 -7.36 -14.94
N ASN A 90 -4.94 -8.39 -15.14
CA ASN A 90 -5.19 -9.47 -16.08
C ASN A 90 -5.73 -10.71 -15.37
N ALA A 91 -6.98 -11.07 -15.65
CA ALA A 91 -7.63 -12.23 -15.03
C ALA A 91 -6.98 -13.57 -15.42
N ASP A 92 -6.35 -13.67 -16.59
CA ASP A 92 -5.64 -14.88 -17.04
C ASP A 92 -4.34 -15.04 -16.27
N ASP A 93 -3.56 -13.99 -16.09
CA ASP A 93 -2.34 -14.01 -15.26
C ASP A 93 -2.68 -14.49 -13.84
N ILE A 94 -3.76 -13.96 -13.23
CA ILE A 94 -4.18 -14.36 -11.87
C ILE A 94 -4.59 -15.85 -11.83
N ARG A 95 -5.31 -16.35 -12.86
CA ARG A 95 -5.68 -17.77 -12.94
C ARG A 95 -4.47 -18.68 -13.08
N GLN A 96 -3.54 -18.32 -13.96
CA GLN A 96 -2.29 -19.06 -14.16
C GLN A 96 -1.42 -19.07 -12.92
N ALA A 97 -1.29 -17.92 -12.23
CA ALA A 97 -0.57 -17.82 -10.97
C ALA A 97 -1.17 -18.73 -9.89
N ARG A 98 -2.50 -18.76 -9.75
CA ARG A 98 -3.17 -19.68 -8.84
C ARG A 98 -2.90 -21.14 -9.20
N ALA A 99 -3.06 -21.53 -10.46
CA ALA A 99 -2.81 -22.89 -10.91
C ALA A 99 -1.37 -23.34 -10.65
N TYR A 100 -0.40 -22.43 -10.84
CA TYR A 100 0.99 -22.69 -10.52
C TYR A 100 1.21 -22.93 -9.02
N VAL A 101 0.64 -22.07 -8.16
CA VAL A 101 0.69 -22.24 -6.71
C VAL A 101 0.06 -23.57 -6.27
N GLU A 102 -1.10 -23.93 -6.83
CA GLU A 102 -1.77 -25.21 -6.55
C GLU A 102 -0.91 -26.40 -6.99
N LYS A 103 -0.20 -26.31 -8.12
CA LYS A 103 0.71 -27.36 -8.59
C LYS A 103 1.92 -27.54 -7.68
N VAL A 104 2.57 -26.46 -7.26
CA VAL A 104 3.81 -26.50 -6.46
C VAL A 104 3.51 -26.81 -5.00
N HIS A 105 2.44 -26.26 -4.44
CA HIS A 105 2.14 -26.32 -3.00
C HIS A 105 0.92 -27.18 -2.65
N GLY A 106 0.09 -27.50 -3.65
CA GLY A 106 -1.16 -28.25 -3.45
C GLY A 106 -0.98 -29.72 -3.04
N GLU A 107 0.15 -30.32 -3.37
CA GLU A 107 0.47 -31.71 -2.99
C GLU A 107 0.56 -31.90 -1.47
N THR A 108 0.89 -30.85 -0.73
CA THR A 108 0.92 -30.87 0.74
C THR A 108 -0.47 -31.01 1.37
N GLY A 109 -1.54 -30.77 0.62
CA GLY A 109 -2.91 -30.80 1.11
C GLY A 109 -3.29 -29.64 2.05
N CYS A 110 -2.33 -28.79 2.47
CA CYS A 110 -2.50 -27.77 3.52
C CYS A 110 -3.10 -26.43 3.02
N GLY A 111 -3.11 -26.18 1.71
CA GLY A 111 -3.51 -24.89 1.14
C GLY A 111 -2.37 -23.86 1.18
N LEU A 112 -2.65 -22.63 0.75
CA LEU A 112 -1.70 -21.53 0.79
C LEU A 112 -1.82 -20.79 2.13
N TRP A 113 -0.70 -20.60 2.83
CA TRP A 113 -0.70 -19.95 4.14
C TRP A 113 -1.03 -18.46 4.08
N GLY A 114 -0.47 -17.73 3.11
CA GLY A 114 -0.65 -16.29 3.07
C GLY A 114 -0.72 -15.69 1.68
N ILE A 115 -1.42 -14.56 1.58
CA ILE A 115 -1.29 -13.64 0.45
C ILE A 115 -0.88 -12.26 0.97
N VAL A 116 0.06 -11.63 0.26
CA VAL A 116 0.47 -10.24 0.47
C VAL A 116 0.10 -9.44 -0.78
N ASN A 117 -0.97 -8.69 -0.70
CA ASN A 117 -1.40 -7.79 -1.75
C ASN A 117 -0.61 -6.48 -1.64
N ASN A 118 0.48 -6.39 -2.39
CA ASN A 118 1.39 -5.26 -2.35
C ASN A 118 1.45 -4.48 -3.68
N ALA A 119 1.10 -5.08 -4.81
CA ALA A 119 1.11 -4.41 -6.11
C ALA A 119 0.31 -3.10 -6.07
N GLY A 120 0.90 -2.04 -6.60
CA GLY A 120 0.27 -0.73 -6.64
C GLY A 120 1.04 0.29 -7.45
N ILE A 121 0.30 1.27 -7.95
CA ILE A 121 0.83 2.41 -8.68
C ILE A 121 0.33 3.71 -8.06
N ASP A 122 1.05 4.79 -8.28
CA ASP A 122 0.64 6.14 -7.86
C ASP A 122 0.57 7.08 -9.05
N LEU A 123 -0.36 8.04 -8.97
CA LEU A 123 -0.49 9.16 -9.88
C LEU A 123 -0.78 10.42 -9.07
N TYR A 124 -0.27 11.53 -9.55
CA TYR A 124 -0.39 12.83 -8.91
C TYR A 124 -1.07 13.82 -9.87
N GLY A 125 -1.84 14.75 -9.34
CA GLY A 125 -2.48 15.83 -10.09
C GLY A 125 -3.70 16.37 -9.38
N ASP A 126 -4.00 17.63 -9.64
CA ASP A 126 -5.25 18.24 -9.18
C ASP A 126 -6.45 17.51 -9.81
N VAL A 127 -7.55 17.43 -9.07
CA VAL A 127 -8.75 16.66 -9.49
C VAL A 127 -9.26 17.10 -10.88
N GLU A 128 -9.19 18.38 -11.17
CA GLU A 128 -9.66 18.95 -12.44
C GLU A 128 -8.76 18.63 -13.64
N LEU A 129 -7.49 18.27 -13.38
CA LEU A 129 -6.51 17.91 -14.40
C LEU A 129 -6.41 16.40 -14.60
N LEU A 130 -6.75 15.60 -13.59
CA LEU A 130 -6.74 14.14 -13.67
C LEU A 130 -7.88 13.62 -14.56
N THR A 131 -7.55 12.92 -15.63
CA THR A 131 -8.55 12.29 -16.51
C THR A 131 -9.22 11.07 -15.85
N MET A 132 -10.45 10.77 -16.25
CA MET A 132 -11.15 9.58 -15.76
C MET A 132 -10.43 8.26 -16.10
N ASP A 133 -9.69 8.22 -17.20
CA ASP A 133 -8.94 7.02 -17.58
C ASP A 133 -7.74 6.78 -16.63
N LEU A 134 -7.10 7.86 -16.16
CA LEU A 134 -6.07 7.76 -15.14
C LEU A 134 -6.63 7.31 -13.78
N TYR A 135 -7.82 7.78 -13.40
CA TYR A 135 -8.52 7.27 -12.21
C TYR A 135 -8.82 5.78 -12.33
N ARG A 136 -9.34 5.33 -13.48
CA ARG A 136 -9.60 3.90 -13.75
C ARG A 136 -8.32 3.09 -13.69
N GLN A 137 -7.25 3.54 -14.35
CA GLN A 137 -5.96 2.86 -14.34
C GLN A 137 -5.44 2.61 -12.91
N VAL A 138 -5.50 3.63 -12.04
CA VAL A 138 -5.08 3.47 -10.63
C VAL A 138 -6.02 2.53 -9.89
N ALA A 139 -7.33 2.63 -10.13
CA ALA A 139 -8.32 1.77 -9.50
C ALA A 139 -8.19 0.30 -9.94
N ASP A 140 -7.94 0.05 -11.21
CA ASP A 140 -7.78 -1.30 -11.76
C ASP A 140 -6.59 -2.03 -11.13
N VAL A 141 -5.47 -1.34 -10.94
CA VAL A 141 -4.30 -1.94 -10.27
C VAL A 141 -4.50 -2.02 -8.76
N ASN A 142 -4.71 -0.87 -8.10
CA ASN A 142 -4.62 -0.79 -6.65
C ASN A 142 -5.81 -1.43 -5.93
N LEU A 143 -7.02 -1.27 -6.46
CA LEU A 143 -8.27 -1.69 -5.81
C LEU A 143 -8.81 -2.97 -6.42
N PHE A 144 -9.20 -2.95 -7.69
CA PHE A 144 -9.85 -4.09 -8.31
C PHE A 144 -8.89 -5.26 -8.53
N GLY A 145 -7.62 -5.00 -8.87
CA GLY A 145 -6.58 -6.01 -8.97
C GLY A 145 -6.36 -6.73 -7.63
N MET A 146 -6.24 -5.98 -6.53
CA MET A 146 -6.15 -6.55 -5.18
C MET A 146 -7.38 -7.40 -4.82
N ILE A 147 -8.58 -6.91 -5.10
CA ILE A 147 -9.82 -7.65 -4.84
C ILE A 147 -9.84 -8.95 -5.66
N ASN A 148 -9.46 -8.90 -6.95
CA ASN A 148 -9.45 -10.06 -7.83
C ASN A 148 -8.45 -11.12 -7.36
N VAL A 149 -7.22 -10.73 -7.03
CA VAL A 149 -6.21 -11.64 -6.46
C VAL A 149 -6.74 -12.25 -5.16
N THR A 150 -7.27 -11.44 -4.24
CA THR A 150 -7.82 -11.94 -2.98
C THR A 150 -8.91 -12.97 -3.23
N LYS A 151 -9.92 -12.66 -4.04
CA LYS A 151 -11.03 -13.60 -4.35
C LYS A 151 -10.52 -14.89 -4.97
N MET A 152 -9.54 -14.82 -5.86
CA MET A 152 -8.98 -15.98 -6.53
C MET A 152 -8.27 -16.92 -5.56
N PHE A 153 -7.48 -16.38 -4.63
CA PHE A 153 -6.69 -17.18 -3.68
C PHE A 153 -7.42 -17.51 -2.37
N LEU A 154 -8.52 -16.84 -2.06
CA LEU A 154 -9.26 -17.01 -0.80
C LEU A 154 -9.66 -18.48 -0.49
N PRO A 155 -10.06 -19.33 -1.46
CA PRO A 155 -10.32 -20.74 -1.18
C PRO A 155 -9.11 -21.50 -0.60
N LEU A 156 -7.90 -21.20 -1.08
CA LEU A 156 -6.64 -21.80 -0.58
C LEU A 156 -6.31 -21.30 0.83
N ILE A 157 -6.48 -19.99 1.04
CA ILE A 157 -6.26 -19.35 2.35
C ILE A 157 -7.25 -19.84 3.41
N ARG A 158 -8.51 -20.09 3.04
CA ARG A 158 -9.50 -20.68 3.97
C ARG A 158 -9.11 -22.12 4.38
N LYS A 159 -8.58 -22.91 3.43
CA LYS A 159 -8.16 -24.28 3.69
C LYS A 159 -7.05 -24.37 4.74
N SER A 160 -6.10 -23.43 4.70
CA SER A 160 -4.99 -23.33 5.65
C SER A 160 -5.36 -22.56 6.94
N LYS A 161 -6.52 -21.90 7.00
CA LYS A 161 -6.86 -20.89 8.03
C LYS A 161 -5.80 -19.80 8.12
N GLY A 162 -5.33 -19.37 6.96
CA GLY A 162 -4.12 -18.59 6.77
C GLY A 162 -4.31 -17.08 6.99
N ARG A 163 -3.57 -16.29 6.16
CA ARG A 163 -3.41 -14.84 6.31
C ARG A 163 -3.69 -14.10 5.02
N VAL A 164 -4.33 -12.95 5.13
CA VAL A 164 -4.42 -11.94 4.06
C VAL A 164 -3.78 -10.66 4.58
N VAL A 165 -2.73 -10.19 3.91
CA VAL A 165 -2.03 -8.95 4.25
C VAL A 165 -2.21 -7.97 3.09
N ASN A 166 -2.91 -6.87 3.34
CA ASN A 166 -3.17 -5.84 2.34
C ASN A 166 -2.31 -4.60 2.61
N VAL A 167 -1.41 -4.28 1.69
CA VAL A 167 -0.57 -3.09 1.79
C VAL A 167 -1.33 -1.90 1.22
N THR A 168 -1.74 -1.01 2.10
CA THR A 168 -2.44 0.22 1.77
C THR A 168 -1.50 1.43 1.88
N SER A 169 -1.80 2.41 2.68
CA SER A 169 -0.95 3.58 2.98
C SER A 169 -1.64 4.43 4.05
N VAL A 170 -0.91 5.34 4.69
CA VAL A 170 -1.51 6.47 5.43
C VAL A 170 -2.51 7.25 4.58
N LYS A 171 -2.34 7.28 3.25
CA LYS A 171 -3.29 7.86 2.27
C LYS A 171 -4.66 7.16 2.25
N GLY A 172 -4.82 6.02 2.91
CA GLY A 172 -6.10 5.37 3.16
C GLY A 172 -6.86 5.95 4.36
N ARG A 173 -6.22 6.83 5.14
CA ARG A 173 -6.80 7.49 6.32
C ARG A 173 -6.81 9.00 6.22
N ILE A 174 -5.79 9.59 5.59
CA ILE A 174 -5.62 11.04 5.47
C ILE A 174 -5.66 11.45 4.01
N TYR A 175 -5.98 12.72 3.78
CA TYR A 175 -6.07 13.30 2.46
C TYR A 175 -5.11 14.48 2.30
N PHE A 176 -4.59 14.61 1.07
CA PHE A 176 -3.79 15.76 0.65
C PHE A 176 -4.22 16.18 -0.76
N PRO A 177 -4.03 17.43 -1.15
CA PRO A 177 -4.15 17.84 -2.55
C PRO A 177 -3.28 17.00 -3.48
N CYS A 178 -3.71 16.84 -4.72
CA CYS A 178 -3.01 16.18 -5.81
C CYS A 178 -2.86 14.65 -5.71
N ILE A 179 -3.44 13.99 -4.70
CA ILE A 179 -3.35 12.51 -4.53
C ILE A 179 -4.70 11.80 -4.61
N SER A 180 -5.74 12.45 -5.15
CA SER A 180 -7.12 11.94 -5.10
C SER A 180 -7.28 10.54 -5.71
N ALA A 181 -6.64 10.24 -6.84
CA ALA A 181 -6.72 8.94 -7.48
C ALA A 181 -6.18 7.81 -6.58
N CYS A 182 -5.02 8.02 -5.98
CA CYS A 182 -4.46 7.07 -5.01
C CYS A 182 -5.30 7.02 -3.74
N GLY A 183 -5.68 8.18 -3.18
CA GLY A 183 -6.47 8.29 -1.95
C GLY A 183 -7.78 7.50 -2.01
N VAL A 184 -8.56 7.65 -3.09
CA VAL A 184 -9.81 6.92 -3.30
C VAL A 184 -9.56 5.39 -3.27
N THR A 185 -8.52 4.91 -3.96
CA THR A 185 -8.23 3.47 -3.99
C THR A 185 -7.77 2.95 -2.62
N LYS A 186 -6.94 3.71 -1.91
CA LYS A 186 -6.43 3.30 -0.59
C LYS A 186 -7.53 3.31 0.48
N HIS A 187 -8.45 4.28 0.47
CA HIS A 187 -9.65 4.24 1.32
C HIS A 187 -10.58 3.07 0.97
N GLY A 188 -10.72 2.75 -0.34
CA GLY A 188 -11.46 1.58 -0.79
C GLY A 188 -10.88 0.27 -0.25
N ILE A 189 -9.55 0.13 -0.26
CA ILE A 189 -8.84 -1.04 0.31
C ILE A 189 -9.07 -1.15 1.82
N GLU A 190 -9.06 -0.03 2.57
CA GLU A 190 -9.35 -0.03 4.00
C GLU A 190 -10.72 -0.67 4.28
N THR A 191 -11.76 -0.16 3.62
CA THR A 191 -13.12 -0.67 3.77
C THR A 191 -13.24 -2.13 3.32
N PHE A 192 -12.66 -2.49 2.17
CA PHE A 192 -12.65 -3.88 1.68
C PHE A 192 -12.01 -4.82 2.69
N SER A 193 -10.88 -4.44 3.27
CA SER A 193 -10.15 -5.26 4.23
C SER A 193 -10.89 -5.43 5.55
N ASP A 194 -11.57 -4.40 6.03
CA ASP A 194 -12.38 -4.47 7.24
C ASP A 194 -13.59 -5.41 7.06
N CYS A 195 -14.29 -5.33 5.92
CA CYS A 195 -15.37 -6.26 5.58
C CYS A 195 -14.83 -7.69 5.49
N LEU A 196 -13.73 -7.90 4.74
CA LEU A 196 -13.11 -9.20 4.57
C LEU A 196 -12.67 -9.81 5.91
N ARG A 197 -12.12 -9.01 6.82
CA ARG A 197 -11.67 -9.47 8.15
C ARG A 197 -12.82 -10.03 8.97
N VAL A 198 -13.95 -9.33 8.99
CA VAL A 198 -15.14 -9.77 9.71
C VAL A 198 -15.75 -11.03 9.08
N GLU A 199 -15.83 -11.08 7.75
CA GLU A 199 -16.36 -12.22 7.01
C GLU A 199 -15.50 -13.47 7.17
N MET A 200 -14.19 -13.32 7.15
CA MET A 200 -13.23 -14.43 7.16
C MET A 200 -12.91 -14.94 8.56
N ALA A 201 -13.22 -14.20 9.61
CA ALA A 201 -13.02 -14.63 10.99
C ALA A 201 -13.70 -15.97 11.29
N ARG A 202 -14.88 -16.21 10.73
CA ARG A 202 -15.63 -17.48 10.87
C ARG A 202 -14.91 -18.71 10.30
N PHE A 203 -13.95 -18.47 9.40
CA PHE A 203 -13.13 -19.54 8.80
C PHE A 203 -11.73 -19.62 9.44
N GLY A 204 -11.44 -18.83 10.46
CA GLY A 204 -10.14 -18.76 11.12
C GLY A 204 -9.07 -18.02 10.32
N VAL A 205 -9.43 -17.37 9.19
CA VAL A 205 -8.51 -16.55 8.38
C VAL A 205 -8.36 -15.19 9.04
N LYS A 206 -7.11 -14.73 9.16
CA LYS A 206 -6.80 -13.40 9.68
C LYS A 206 -6.45 -12.45 8.55
N VAL A 207 -6.95 -11.22 8.65
CA VAL A 207 -6.75 -10.16 7.67
C VAL A 207 -6.10 -8.98 8.36
N SER A 208 -4.96 -8.56 7.85
CA SER A 208 -4.18 -7.43 8.36
C SER A 208 -4.00 -6.35 7.28
N LEU A 209 -4.10 -5.10 7.70
CA LEU A 209 -3.75 -3.93 6.91
C LEU A 209 -2.35 -3.45 7.31
N VAL A 210 -1.51 -3.18 6.32
CA VAL A 210 -0.23 -2.49 6.50
C VAL A 210 -0.37 -1.11 5.88
N GLU A 211 -0.17 -0.07 6.68
CA GLU A 211 -0.45 1.33 6.35
C GLU A 211 0.86 2.14 6.42
N PRO A 212 1.74 2.03 5.40
CA PRO A 212 3.01 2.76 5.39
C PRO A 212 2.80 4.27 5.21
N GLY A 213 3.61 5.06 5.92
CA GLY A 213 3.85 6.46 5.63
C GLY A 213 4.70 6.66 4.38
N SER A 214 5.55 7.69 4.37
CA SER A 214 6.42 7.98 3.23
C SER A 214 7.69 7.12 3.25
N PHE A 215 7.81 6.20 2.29
CA PHE A 215 8.99 5.37 2.03
C PHE A 215 9.54 5.60 0.61
N SER A 216 9.50 6.84 0.13
CA SER A 216 9.89 7.21 -1.24
C SER A 216 11.34 6.88 -1.60
N THR A 217 12.24 6.79 -0.62
CA THR A 217 13.66 6.47 -0.86
C THR A 217 13.92 4.99 -1.12
N CYS A 218 13.12 4.11 -0.54
CA CYS A 218 13.31 2.66 -0.66
C CYS A 218 12.28 1.98 -1.57
N THR A 219 11.31 2.72 -2.09
CA THR A 219 10.38 2.24 -3.11
C THR A 219 10.70 2.85 -4.47
N ALA A 220 10.36 2.14 -5.53
CA ALA A 220 10.55 2.65 -6.90
C ALA A 220 9.40 3.54 -7.39
N ILE A 221 8.43 3.90 -6.54
CA ILE A 221 7.20 4.62 -6.95
C ILE A 221 7.51 5.93 -7.69
N VAL A 222 8.51 6.69 -7.21
CA VAL A 222 8.94 7.96 -7.82
C VAL A 222 10.36 7.88 -8.40
N LYS A 223 10.81 6.71 -8.84
CA LYS A 223 12.15 6.48 -9.38
C LYS A 223 12.11 5.67 -10.68
N GLY A 224 13.19 5.73 -11.44
CA GLY A 224 13.39 4.91 -12.64
C GLY A 224 12.23 5.02 -13.64
N ASP A 225 11.76 3.90 -14.14
CA ASP A 225 10.69 3.85 -15.14
C ASP A 225 9.32 4.26 -14.60
N ASN A 226 9.07 4.07 -13.30
CA ASN A 226 7.86 4.58 -12.66
C ASN A 226 7.83 6.11 -12.68
N TYR A 227 8.94 6.78 -12.41
CA TYR A 227 9.01 8.23 -12.53
C TYR A 227 8.81 8.71 -13.97
N LYS A 228 9.41 8.02 -14.96
CA LYS A 228 9.14 8.32 -16.38
C LYS A 228 7.66 8.14 -16.75
N ARG A 229 6.99 7.11 -16.18
CA ARG A 229 5.55 6.92 -16.34
C ARG A 229 4.75 8.07 -15.74
N LEU A 230 5.12 8.55 -14.56
CA LEU A 230 4.50 9.72 -13.92
C LEU A 230 4.65 10.98 -14.79
N LEU A 231 5.83 11.22 -15.37
CA LEU A 231 6.05 12.36 -16.25
C LEU A 231 5.23 12.27 -17.55
N ARG A 232 5.10 11.09 -18.14
CA ARG A 232 4.22 10.86 -19.31
C ARG A 232 2.75 11.12 -18.97
N ALA A 233 2.30 10.66 -17.81
CA ALA A 233 0.93 10.91 -17.34
C ALA A 233 0.70 12.42 -17.12
N ARG A 234 1.67 13.15 -16.54
CA ARG A 234 1.64 14.61 -16.39
C ARG A 234 1.45 15.30 -17.75
N ASP A 235 2.27 14.93 -18.72
CA ASP A 235 2.24 15.56 -20.04
C ASP A 235 0.89 15.27 -20.73
N SER A 236 0.39 14.03 -20.65
CA SER A 236 -0.92 13.65 -21.18
C SER A 236 -2.07 14.42 -20.50
N MET A 237 -2.02 14.59 -19.17
CA MET A 237 -3.02 15.39 -18.45
C MET A 237 -3.02 16.84 -18.90
N TRP A 238 -1.81 17.43 -19.04
CA TRP A 238 -1.70 18.80 -19.49
C TRP A 238 -2.21 18.99 -20.92
N GLU A 239 -1.90 18.05 -21.82
CA GLU A 239 -2.38 18.10 -23.21
C GLU A 239 -3.90 17.97 -23.29
N ALA A 240 -4.49 17.06 -22.52
CA ALA A 240 -5.91 16.77 -22.52
C ALA A 240 -6.77 17.84 -21.80
N ALA A 241 -6.17 18.67 -20.95
CA ALA A 241 -6.89 19.68 -20.18
C ALA A 241 -7.47 20.79 -21.06
N ASP A 242 -8.66 21.27 -20.71
CA ASP A 242 -9.32 22.37 -21.39
C ASP A 242 -8.49 23.66 -21.31
N PRO A 243 -8.59 24.56 -22.34
CA PRO A 243 -7.87 25.82 -22.36
C PRO A 243 -8.14 26.70 -21.14
N GLU A 244 -9.36 26.72 -20.61
CA GLU A 244 -9.73 27.47 -19.41
C GLU A 244 -9.01 26.93 -18.17
N VAL A 245 -8.92 25.61 -18.01
CA VAL A 245 -8.20 24.95 -16.92
C VAL A 245 -6.69 25.25 -17.01
N LYS A 246 -6.10 25.16 -18.20
CA LYS A 246 -4.70 25.53 -18.44
C LYS A 246 -4.41 26.99 -18.08
N GLU A 247 -5.32 27.90 -18.43
CA GLU A 247 -5.20 29.32 -18.10
C GLU A 247 -5.33 29.58 -16.59
N THR A 248 -6.23 28.83 -15.91
CA THR A 248 -6.48 28.97 -14.47
C THR A 248 -5.29 28.50 -13.64
N TYR A 249 -4.81 27.30 -13.89
CA TYR A 249 -3.72 26.70 -13.10
C TYR A 249 -2.35 27.26 -13.49
N GLY A 250 -2.08 27.38 -14.78
CA GLY A 250 -0.78 27.72 -15.31
C GLY A 250 0.19 26.55 -15.33
N ARG A 251 0.97 26.48 -16.41
CA ARG A 251 1.92 25.39 -16.63
C ARG A 251 2.95 25.25 -15.51
N ASP A 252 3.49 26.37 -15.05
CA ASP A 252 4.55 26.39 -14.03
C ASP A 252 4.09 25.77 -12.71
N TYR A 253 2.86 26.08 -12.26
CA TYR A 253 2.28 25.47 -11.08
C TYR A 253 2.14 23.95 -11.23
N PHE A 254 1.53 23.51 -12.33
CA PHE A 254 1.25 22.09 -12.53
C PHE A 254 2.53 21.25 -12.68
N PHE A 255 3.51 21.74 -13.41
CA PHE A 255 4.76 21.02 -13.63
C PHE A 255 5.65 20.98 -12.38
N ALA A 256 5.68 22.06 -11.60
CA ALA A 256 6.43 22.10 -10.34
C ALA A 256 5.99 21.04 -9.31
N GLN A 257 4.74 20.58 -9.37
CA GLN A 257 4.29 19.46 -8.52
C GLN A 257 5.12 18.21 -8.75
N TYR A 258 5.43 17.90 -10.01
CA TYR A 258 6.20 16.71 -10.40
C TYR A 258 7.70 16.84 -10.13
N GLU A 259 8.25 18.03 -10.30
CA GLU A 259 9.63 18.32 -9.91
C GLU A 259 9.84 18.06 -8.42
N ARG A 260 8.86 18.48 -7.61
CA ARG A 260 8.88 18.22 -6.16
C ARG A 260 8.87 16.74 -5.81
N LEU A 261 8.22 15.88 -6.60
CA LEU A 261 8.20 14.43 -6.34
C LEU A 261 9.61 13.81 -6.40
N SER A 262 10.48 14.31 -7.27
CA SER A 262 11.86 13.84 -7.38
C SER A 262 12.72 14.14 -6.15
N HIS A 263 12.28 15.11 -5.33
CA HIS A 263 12.96 15.53 -4.09
C HIS A 263 12.33 14.94 -2.82
N LEU A 264 11.33 14.06 -2.95
CA LEU A 264 10.76 13.39 -1.79
C LEU A 264 11.79 12.47 -1.14
N THR A 265 11.97 12.64 0.14
CA THR A 265 12.84 11.80 0.98
C THR A 265 12.02 11.12 2.06
N SER A 266 12.46 9.94 2.49
CA SER A 266 11.94 9.26 3.67
C SER A 266 13.01 9.22 4.76
N SER A 267 12.60 9.06 6.01
CA SER A 267 13.52 8.96 7.13
C SER A 267 14.24 7.61 7.19
N TYR A 268 13.66 6.59 6.58
CA TYR A 268 14.24 5.26 6.52
C TYR A 268 14.98 5.04 5.21
N PRO A 269 16.23 4.57 5.25
CA PRO A 269 17.02 4.28 4.04
C PRO A 269 16.56 3.00 3.34
N ASN A 270 15.82 2.12 4.03
CA ASN A 270 15.40 0.81 3.57
C ASN A 270 13.92 0.55 3.88
N CYS A 271 13.42 -0.61 3.47
CA CYS A 271 12.04 -1.05 3.65
C CYS A 271 11.82 -1.90 4.92
N ASP A 272 12.83 -2.05 5.78
CA ASP A 272 12.77 -2.96 6.93
C ASP A 272 11.55 -2.75 7.82
N PRO A 273 11.16 -1.51 8.21
CA PRO A 273 10.00 -1.33 9.08
C PRO A 273 8.70 -1.88 8.49
N VAL A 274 8.55 -1.83 7.16
CA VAL A 274 7.38 -2.37 6.47
C VAL A 274 7.49 -3.90 6.36
N SER A 275 8.68 -4.40 6.09
CA SER A 275 8.94 -5.85 6.05
C SER A 275 8.75 -6.51 7.41
N ASP A 276 9.16 -5.84 8.51
CA ASP A 276 8.97 -6.32 9.89
C ASP A 276 7.49 -6.54 10.23
N VAL A 277 6.63 -5.61 9.85
CA VAL A 277 5.20 -5.73 10.16
C VAL A 277 4.48 -6.71 9.23
N ILE A 278 4.94 -6.88 7.98
CA ILE A 278 4.42 -7.92 7.08
C ILE A 278 4.81 -9.31 7.60
N GLU A 279 6.05 -9.47 8.06
CA GLU A 279 6.49 -10.69 8.75
C GLU A 279 5.62 -10.97 9.99
N ASP A 280 5.42 -9.98 10.86
CA ASP A 280 4.56 -10.13 12.03
C ASP A 280 3.13 -10.53 11.63
N ALA A 281 2.57 -9.91 10.60
CA ALA A 281 1.23 -10.23 10.11
C ALA A 281 1.10 -11.67 9.59
N LEU A 282 2.17 -12.23 9.01
CA LEU A 282 2.20 -13.59 8.48
C LEU A 282 2.56 -14.65 9.53
N ALA A 283 3.52 -14.34 10.40
CA ALA A 283 4.16 -15.32 11.28
C ALA A 283 3.66 -15.27 12.74
N ASN A 284 3.01 -14.18 13.17
CA ASN A 284 2.45 -14.10 14.51
C ASN A 284 1.15 -14.93 14.63
N GLU A 285 1.01 -15.68 15.71
CA GLU A 285 -0.24 -16.41 16.00
C GLU A 285 -1.44 -15.47 16.10
N ASN A 286 -1.23 -14.26 16.65
CA ASN A 286 -2.24 -13.23 16.83
C ASN A 286 -1.79 -11.89 16.24
N PRO A 287 -1.76 -11.76 14.88
CA PRO A 287 -1.34 -10.53 14.24
C PRO A 287 -2.33 -9.38 14.52
N ALA A 288 -1.81 -8.16 14.50
CA ALA A 288 -2.67 -6.99 14.57
C ALA A 288 -3.55 -6.86 13.31
N ALA A 289 -4.75 -6.31 13.49
CA ALA A 289 -5.61 -6.01 12.35
C ALA A 289 -5.06 -4.86 11.49
N ARG A 290 -4.26 -3.96 12.08
CA ARG A 290 -3.70 -2.78 11.43
C ARG A 290 -2.30 -2.48 11.94
N TYR A 291 -1.38 -2.22 11.00
CA TYR A 291 0.00 -1.83 11.23
C TYR A 291 0.26 -0.47 10.59
N LEU A 292 0.22 0.59 11.36
CA LEU A 292 0.58 1.93 10.91
C LEU A 292 2.09 2.12 11.05
N VAL A 293 2.79 2.23 9.92
CA VAL A 293 4.25 2.21 9.84
C VAL A 293 4.78 3.59 9.49
N ALA A 294 5.44 4.24 10.45
CA ALA A 294 6.02 5.55 10.25
C ALA A 294 7.13 5.53 9.18
N GLY A 295 7.03 6.40 8.20
CA GLY A 295 8.03 6.56 7.13
C GLY A 295 8.68 7.94 7.12
N GLY A 296 8.13 8.88 7.90
CA GLY A 296 8.60 10.26 8.03
C GLY A 296 9.46 10.51 9.27
N SER A 297 10.09 11.69 9.34
CA SER A 297 10.91 12.11 10.49
C SER A 297 10.17 13.10 11.38
N GLY A 298 10.18 12.82 12.69
CA GLY A 298 9.84 13.78 13.72
C GLY A 298 8.36 14.14 13.82
N PHE A 299 8.07 15.36 14.22
CA PHE A 299 6.74 15.88 14.55
C PHE A 299 5.75 15.94 13.39
N TYR A 300 6.24 15.80 12.15
CA TYR A 300 5.45 15.85 10.92
C TYR A 300 5.23 14.48 10.29
N ASP A 301 5.27 13.41 11.11
CA ASP A 301 4.99 12.08 10.63
C ASP A 301 3.52 11.94 10.26
N ASP A 302 3.24 11.59 9.00
CA ASP A 302 1.91 11.36 8.47
C ASP A 302 1.12 10.35 9.32
N CYS A 303 1.81 9.43 9.99
CA CYS A 303 1.19 8.45 10.87
C CYS A 303 0.60 9.06 12.15
N ILE A 304 1.20 10.13 12.69
CA ILE A 304 0.62 10.87 13.82
C ILE A 304 -0.71 11.48 13.37
N LEU A 305 -0.70 12.13 12.21
CA LEU A 305 -1.89 12.74 11.63
C LEU A 305 -2.98 11.69 11.37
N ALA A 306 -2.61 10.53 10.81
CA ALA A 306 -3.52 9.42 10.55
C ALA A 306 -4.18 8.85 11.83
N ARG A 307 -3.52 8.96 12.98
CA ARG A 307 -4.09 8.53 14.30
C ARG A 307 -5.12 9.50 14.84
N ILE A 308 -4.93 10.79 14.58
CA ILE A 308 -5.76 11.86 15.20
C ILE A 308 -6.81 12.44 14.27
N ILE A 309 -6.77 12.15 12.97
CA ILE A 309 -7.62 12.81 11.94
C ILE A 309 -9.11 12.76 12.29
N ASN A 310 -9.59 11.64 12.81
CA ASN A 310 -10.99 11.46 13.16
C ASN A 310 -11.45 12.32 14.38
N PHE A 311 -10.51 12.91 15.11
CA PHE A 311 -10.75 13.76 16.27
C PHE A 311 -10.50 15.24 15.97
N VAL A 312 -9.94 15.55 14.80
CA VAL A 312 -9.61 16.91 14.37
C VAL A 312 -10.72 17.45 13.47
N PRO A 313 -11.25 18.66 13.73
CA PRO A 313 -12.24 19.26 12.83
C PRO A 313 -11.70 19.39 11.38
N THR A 314 -12.58 19.10 10.40
CA THR A 314 -12.19 19.10 8.97
C THR A 314 -11.51 20.40 8.54
N CYS A 315 -12.00 21.55 9.01
CA CYS A 315 -11.40 22.86 8.66
C CYS A 315 -9.94 23.01 9.12
N VAL A 316 -9.57 22.37 10.24
CA VAL A 316 -8.17 22.35 10.71
C VAL A 316 -7.33 21.46 9.81
N MET A 317 -7.86 20.30 9.43
CA MET A 317 -7.18 19.37 8.50
C MET A 317 -7.01 20.01 7.13
N ASP A 318 -8.02 20.68 6.60
CA ASP A 318 -7.96 21.40 5.33
C ASP A 318 -6.86 22.47 5.35
N PHE A 319 -6.80 23.23 6.46
CA PHE A 319 -5.76 24.23 6.64
C PHE A 319 -4.35 23.64 6.67
N LEU A 320 -4.15 22.55 7.41
CA LEU A 320 -2.84 21.88 7.52
C LEU A 320 -2.43 21.26 6.19
N SER A 321 -3.34 20.49 5.57
CA SER A 321 -3.10 19.78 4.31
C SER A 321 -2.80 20.74 3.16
N SER A 322 -3.56 21.85 3.05
CA SER A 322 -3.36 22.85 1.99
C SER A 322 -2.02 23.57 2.15
N ARG A 323 -1.67 23.99 3.38
CA ARG A 323 -0.37 24.67 3.62
C ARG A 323 0.81 23.76 3.33
N TRP A 324 0.71 22.49 3.72
CA TRP A 324 1.78 21.52 3.48
C TRP A 324 1.94 21.23 1.99
N ALA A 325 0.83 20.94 1.30
CA ALA A 325 0.87 20.56 -0.11
C ALA A 325 1.27 21.70 -1.05
N LEU A 326 0.86 22.92 -0.74
CA LEU A 326 1.15 24.09 -1.59
C LEU A 326 2.46 24.80 -1.23
N LYS A 327 3.13 24.38 -0.14
CA LYS A 327 4.39 24.98 0.29
C LYS A 327 5.47 24.82 -0.80
N GLY A 328 6.00 25.94 -1.28
CA GLY A 328 7.08 25.98 -2.27
C GLY A 328 6.64 25.80 -3.72
N LEU A 329 5.33 25.64 -3.99
CA LEU A 329 4.82 25.66 -5.36
C LEU A 329 4.61 27.11 -5.86
N PRO A 330 4.79 27.38 -7.15
CA PRO A 330 4.38 28.63 -7.77
C PRO A 330 2.90 28.92 -7.53
N LYS A 331 2.51 30.18 -7.47
CA LYS A 331 1.09 30.52 -7.41
C LYS A 331 0.41 30.15 -8.73
N MET A 332 -0.81 29.67 -8.66
CA MET A 332 -1.66 29.46 -9.85
C MET A 332 -1.79 30.79 -10.63
N LYS A 333 -1.87 30.70 -11.94
CA LYS A 333 -1.91 31.87 -12.83
C LYS A 333 -3.07 32.80 -12.51
N SER A 334 -4.26 32.26 -12.24
CA SER A 334 -5.45 33.03 -11.85
C SER A 334 -5.28 33.81 -10.54
N LEU A 335 -4.43 33.32 -9.61
CA LEU A 335 -4.13 34.02 -8.35
C LEU A 335 -3.04 35.08 -8.50
N GLN A 336 -2.19 34.98 -9.52
CA GLN A 336 -1.20 36.01 -9.87
C GLN A 336 -1.86 37.25 -10.47
N LEU A 337 -2.94 37.06 -11.24
CA LEU A 337 -3.68 38.16 -11.88
C LEU A 337 -4.54 38.97 -10.91
N LYS A 338 -4.99 38.38 -9.79
CA LYS A 338 -5.78 39.11 -8.76
C LYS A 338 -4.92 39.91 -7.78
N GLY A 339 -3.61 39.82 -7.86
CA GLY A 339 -2.66 40.54 -6.99
C GLY A 339 -2.03 41.78 -7.66
N LYS A 340 -2.47 42.12 -8.86
CA LYS A 340 -2.19 43.40 -9.57
C LYS A 340 -3.43 44.26 -9.56
#